data_a44d202a2aebd9e8269c5ec3e74433d5
#
_entry.id   a44d202a2aebd9e8269c5ec3e74433d5
#
_cell.length_a   1.000
_cell.length_b   1.000
_cell.length_c   1.000
_cell.angle_alpha   90.00
_cell.angle_beta   90.00
_cell.angle_gamma   90.00
#
_symmetry.space_group_name_H-M   'P 1'
#
loop_
_entity.id
_entity.type
_entity.pdbx_description
1 polymer ?
#
loop_
_entity_poly.entity_id
_entity_poly.type
_entity_poly.pdbx_seq_one_letter_code
_entity_poly.pdbx_strand_id
1 'polypeptide(L)'
;MLAVAYLMMAPGGGWNEYAHYALIRALATGTPTIDKTRHEVGVTRDVSVINGHYYAAKSPGLAFATLPAYLVLKAAGGAKPAPHDRLAETKQLWYLTIWGAVLPGVLLLLLVYFVADRLEPGYGLAAAVTLGVGTMVLPFATLFFSHLLSSLLVFAAFAVLWRERRGPPRQSLVLAAGLLAGLAGSTDFPDAVPGAIVGLYVLARQERVRRIAAYGAGALLGGVPTLLFNLWAFGTPLKFGGYANVSLPGVSHANRAGFYGVTAPSFRAAAELLFAPIGLLTLMPVLIIGAVGAVLIYRNGYRAEALLIGGVAAGNFVVISAYNGGDTATNGALGGGTPGPRFLMPMLPFLALGLAAAYRRLPVTTLALAVASTIQLVVITMTSPVNAPDISWFHTFAKLKFTRTIFFFAGWQWLGLLVFVGALGGAVRLAFAATARPRTSLRDVATGVLAFGGWLLFVFRGPALLDSHALANGAVAAFLFAASLALVAAFAPRIVGPPRGTDGGSTTAGSSLHRGQVGSAVGSWHRTESAR
;
A
#
# COMPACT_ATOMS: atom_id res chain seq x y z
N MET A 1 14.55 -12.64 -0.28
CA MET A 1 14.28 -12.92 1.15
C MET A 1 12.84 -12.59 1.52
N LEU A 2 12.30 -11.38 1.30
CA LEU A 2 10.89 -11.06 1.61
C LEU A 2 9.91 -11.99 0.89
N ALA A 3 10.14 -12.28 -0.40
CA ALA A 3 9.33 -13.27 -1.12
C ALA A 3 9.31 -14.64 -0.42
N VAL A 4 10.47 -15.10 0.08
CA VAL A 4 10.56 -16.35 0.84
C VAL A 4 9.73 -16.27 2.12
N ALA A 5 9.83 -15.16 2.87
CA ALA A 5 9.03 -14.98 4.07
C ALA A 5 7.53 -15.05 3.76
N TYR A 6 7.06 -14.32 2.74
CA TYR A 6 5.65 -14.30 2.36
C TYR A 6 5.15 -15.69 1.94
N LEU A 7 5.97 -16.45 1.20
CA LEU A 7 5.64 -17.80 0.76
C LEU A 7 5.57 -18.82 1.91
N MET A 8 6.22 -18.56 3.04
CA MET A 8 6.19 -19.49 4.17
C MET A 8 4.83 -19.56 4.83
N MET A 9 4.04 -18.51 4.81
CA MET A 9 2.78 -18.43 5.53
C MET A 9 1.61 -18.95 4.69
N ALA A 10 0.74 -19.73 5.30
CA ALA A 10 -0.44 -20.35 4.68
C ALA A 10 -1.65 -20.27 5.64
N PRO A 11 -2.16 -19.06 5.93
CA PRO A 11 -3.16 -18.85 6.98
C PRO A 11 -4.52 -19.48 6.69
N GLY A 12 -4.80 -19.84 5.45
CA GLY A 12 -6.12 -20.28 5.00
C GLY A 12 -6.97 -19.11 4.52
N GLY A 13 -8.28 -19.33 4.39
CA GLY A 13 -9.21 -18.33 3.89
C GLY A 13 -10.26 -17.92 4.90
N GLY A 14 -10.75 -16.69 4.72
CA GLY A 14 -11.94 -16.12 5.32
C GLY A 14 -13.00 -15.82 4.24
N TRP A 15 -14.01 -15.04 4.61
CA TRP A 15 -15.12 -14.72 3.69
C TRP A 15 -14.65 -14.03 2.40
N ASN A 16 -13.67 -13.14 2.51
CA ASN A 16 -13.14 -12.38 1.37
C ASN A 16 -12.46 -13.30 0.36
N GLU A 17 -11.52 -14.11 0.84
CA GLU A 17 -10.75 -15.04 0.01
C GLU A 17 -11.64 -16.07 -0.67
N TYR A 18 -12.61 -16.62 0.07
CA TYR A 18 -13.55 -17.58 -0.48
C TYR A 18 -14.50 -16.96 -1.51
N ALA A 19 -14.90 -15.70 -1.35
CA ALA A 19 -15.69 -14.98 -2.36
C ALA A 19 -14.93 -14.84 -3.68
N HIS A 20 -13.65 -14.41 -3.62
CA HIS A 20 -12.80 -14.35 -4.80
C HIS A 20 -12.56 -15.74 -5.41
N TYR A 21 -12.31 -16.75 -4.57
CA TYR A 21 -12.06 -18.10 -5.06
C TYR A 21 -13.30 -18.72 -5.73
N ALA A 22 -14.49 -18.53 -5.15
CA ALA A 22 -15.73 -18.95 -5.77
C ALA A 22 -15.94 -18.28 -7.15
N LEU A 23 -15.63 -16.98 -7.26
CA LEU A 23 -15.71 -16.25 -8.53
C LEU A 23 -14.72 -16.79 -9.57
N ILE A 24 -13.48 -17.08 -9.20
CA ILE A 24 -12.48 -17.67 -10.11
C ILE A 24 -12.99 -19.01 -10.66
N ARG A 25 -13.53 -19.87 -9.78
CA ARG A 25 -14.09 -21.15 -10.16
C ARG A 25 -15.28 -20.99 -11.11
N ALA A 26 -16.15 -20.02 -10.84
CA ALA A 26 -17.31 -19.70 -11.69
C ALA A 26 -16.83 -19.22 -13.09
N LEU A 27 -15.90 -18.28 -13.15
CA LEU A 27 -15.31 -17.80 -14.42
C LEU A 27 -14.67 -18.93 -15.22
N ALA A 28 -13.99 -19.89 -14.56
CA ALA A 28 -13.40 -21.06 -15.20
C ALA A 28 -14.43 -22.05 -15.77
N THR A 29 -15.72 -21.89 -15.43
CA THR A 29 -16.85 -22.65 -16.00
C THR A 29 -17.74 -21.80 -16.88
N GLY A 30 -17.35 -20.55 -17.18
CA GLY A 30 -18.06 -19.66 -18.08
C GLY A 30 -19.34 -19.03 -17.50
N THR A 31 -19.41 -18.84 -16.16
CA THR A 31 -20.54 -18.17 -15.50
C THR A 31 -20.08 -17.04 -14.60
N PRO A 32 -20.84 -15.91 -14.52
CA PRO A 32 -20.56 -14.83 -13.59
C PRO A 32 -21.15 -15.09 -12.20
N THR A 33 -22.08 -16.07 -12.05
CA THR A 33 -22.74 -16.40 -10.79
C THR A 33 -21.93 -17.42 -10.01
N ILE A 34 -21.96 -17.33 -8.67
CA ILE A 34 -21.28 -18.26 -7.77
C ILE A 34 -22.27 -19.27 -7.15
N ASP A 35 -23.45 -19.44 -7.69
CA ASP A 35 -24.49 -20.32 -7.14
C ASP A 35 -24.00 -21.71 -6.81
N LYS A 36 -23.29 -22.33 -7.73
CA LYS A 36 -22.67 -23.65 -7.54
C LYS A 36 -21.34 -23.56 -6.78
N THR A 37 -20.47 -22.66 -7.22
CA THR A 37 -19.06 -22.64 -6.78
C THR A 37 -18.88 -22.16 -5.35
N ARG A 38 -19.84 -21.41 -4.77
CA ARG A 38 -19.85 -21.05 -3.35
C ARG A 38 -19.97 -22.25 -2.41
N HIS A 39 -20.48 -23.38 -2.91
CA HIS A 39 -20.57 -24.65 -2.18
C HIS A 39 -19.36 -25.55 -2.41
N GLU A 40 -18.47 -25.18 -3.32
CA GLU A 40 -17.24 -25.91 -3.63
C GLU A 40 -16.02 -25.37 -2.88
N VAL A 41 -16.18 -24.26 -2.16
CA VAL A 41 -15.16 -23.57 -1.36
C VAL A 41 -15.66 -23.39 0.08
N GLY A 42 -14.80 -22.90 0.98
CA GLY A 42 -15.19 -22.59 2.35
C GLY A 42 -16.29 -21.51 2.43
N VAL A 43 -16.87 -21.37 3.62
CA VAL A 43 -18.00 -20.48 3.84
C VAL A 43 -17.64 -19.02 3.57
N THR A 44 -18.38 -18.39 2.65
CA THR A 44 -18.31 -16.94 2.45
C THR A 44 -19.68 -16.27 2.71
N ARG A 45 -19.62 -15.10 3.36
CA ARG A 45 -20.76 -14.17 3.49
C ARG A 45 -20.55 -12.89 2.66
N ASP A 46 -19.42 -12.78 1.95
CA ASP A 46 -19.14 -11.69 1.03
C ASP A 46 -19.83 -11.93 -0.32
N VAL A 47 -21.16 -12.01 -0.28
CA VAL A 47 -22.00 -12.33 -1.42
C VAL A 47 -23.08 -11.28 -1.64
N SER A 48 -23.50 -11.11 -2.88
CA SER A 48 -24.66 -10.32 -3.28
C SER A 48 -25.71 -11.23 -3.90
N VAL A 49 -26.98 -10.96 -3.63
CA VAL A 49 -28.11 -11.68 -4.23
C VAL A 49 -28.85 -10.75 -5.16
N ILE A 50 -28.89 -11.09 -6.44
CA ILE A 50 -29.53 -10.30 -7.49
C ILE A 50 -30.37 -11.26 -8.35
N ASN A 51 -31.68 -11.02 -8.44
CA ASN A 51 -32.61 -11.83 -9.21
C ASN A 51 -32.55 -13.34 -8.84
N GLY A 52 -32.36 -13.66 -7.55
CA GLY A 52 -32.28 -15.04 -7.07
C GLY A 52 -30.91 -15.72 -7.25
N HIS A 53 -29.95 -15.08 -7.90
CA HIS A 53 -28.61 -15.60 -8.12
C HIS A 53 -27.60 -14.99 -7.14
N TYR A 54 -26.59 -15.80 -6.76
CA TYR A 54 -25.49 -15.37 -5.90
C TYR A 54 -24.30 -14.91 -6.73
N TYR A 55 -23.74 -13.76 -6.34
CA TYR A 55 -22.53 -13.18 -6.93
C TYR A 55 -21.52 -12.88 -5.83
N ALA A 56 -20.23 -12.92 -6.16
CA ALA A 56 -19.21 -12.43 -5.25
C ALA A 56 -19.37 -10.92 -5.04
N ALA A 57 -19.44 -10.48 -3.78
CA ALA A 57 -19.52 -9.06 -3.42
C ALA A 57 -18.13 -8.39 -3.50
N LYS A 58 -17.40 -8.65 -4.58
CA LYS A 58 -16.01 -8.22 -4.81
C LYS A 58 -15.83 -7.70 -6.23
N SER A 59 -14.86 -6.81 -6.41
CA SER A 59 -14.37 -6.41 -7.73
C SER A 59 -13.79 -7.63 -8.47
N PRO A 60 -14.05 -7.81 -9.76
CA PRO A 60 -13.62 -9.01 -10.49
C PRO A 60 -12.12 -9.05 -10.87
N GLY A 61 -11.40 -7.91 -10.74
CA GLY A 61 -10.03 -7.78 -11.26
C GLY A 61 -9.04 -8.77 -10.68
N LEU A 62 -9.08 -9.07 -9.36
CA LEU A 62 -8.23 -10.12 -8.78
C LEU A 62 -8.54 -11.49 -9.38
N ALA A 63 -9.83 -11.80 -9.57
CA ALA A 63 -10.24 -13.06 -10.17
C ALA A 63 -9.74 -13.17 -11.62
N PHE A 64 -9.86 -12.10 -12.41
CA PHE A 64 -9.31 -12.08 -13.78
C PHE A 64 -7.79 -12.27 -13.80
N ALA A 65 -7.06 -11.57 -12.94
CA ALA A 65 -5.60 -11.64 -12.87
C ALA A 65 -5.10 -13.04 -12.47
N THR A 66 -5.84 -13.74 -11.62
CA THR A 66 -5.43 -15.06 -11.09
C THR A 66 -6.09 -16.24 -11.79
N LEU A 67 -7.07 -16.02 -12.68
CA LEU A 67 -7.72 -17.05 -13.46
C LEU A 67 -6.74 -17.92 -14.27
N PRO A 68 -5.72 -17.38 -14.97
CA PRO A 68 -4.74 -18.20 -15.66
C PRO A 68 -4.01 -19.17 -14.72
N ALA A 69 -3.58 -18.71 -13.55
CA ALA A 69 -2.93 -19.55 -12.55
C ALA A 69 -3.88 -20.65 -12.02
N TYR A 70 -5.15 -20.29 -11.81
CA TYR A 70 -6.16 -21.28 -11.43
C TYR A 70 -6.37 -22.36 -12.51
N LEU A 71 -6.40 -21.97 -13.78
CA LEU A 71 -6.55 -22.92 -14.89
C LEU A 71 -5.35 -23.90 -14.96
N VAL A 72 -4.14 -23.44 -14.69
CA VAL A 72 -2.95 -24.30 -14.56
C VAL A 72 -3.13 -25.27 -13.38
N LEU A 73 -3.54 -24.76 -12.21
CA LEU A 73 -3.81 -25.60 -11.04
C LEU A 73 -4.89 -26.66 -11.33
N LYS A 74 -5.95 -26.26 -12.05
CA LYS A 74 -7.05 -27.16 -12.45
C LYS A 74 -6.57 -28.24 -13.41
N ALA A 75 -5.76 -27.88 -14.41
CA ALA A 75 -5.19 -28.83 -15.37
C ALA A 75 -4.25 -29.84 -14.70
N ALA A 76 -3.51 -29.41 -13.65
CA ALA A 76 -2.68 -30.28 -12.83
C ALA A 76 -3.46 -31.14 -11.81
N GLY A 77 -4.80 -31.09 -11.82
CA GLY A 77 -5.65 -31.84 -10.89
C GLY A 77 -5.70 -31.30 -9.45
N GLY A 78 -5.09 -30.13 -9.20
CA GLY A 78 -4.99 -29.51 -7.87
C GLY A 78 -6.21 -28.70 -7.43
N ALA A 79 -7.17 -28.43 -8.32
CA ALA A 79 -8.33 -27.58 -8.05
C ALA A 79 -9.62 -28.36 -7.76
N LYS A 80 -9.52 -29.49 -7.06
CA LYS A 80 -10.72 -30.27 -6.68
C LYS A 80 -11.57 -29.49 -5.68
N PRO A 81 -12.92 -29.54 -5.78
CA PRO A 81 -13.80 -29.03 -4.73
C PRO A 81 -13.47 -29.67 -3.38
N ALA A 82 -13.37 -28.87 -2.34
CA ALA A 82 -12.98 -29.36 -1.01
C ALA A 82 -13.69 -28.57 0.12
N PRO A 83 -15.04 -28.41 0.09
CA PRO A 83 -15.76 -27.49 0.98
C PRO A 83 -15.67 -27.83 2.48
N HIS A 84 -15.20 -29.02 2.81
CA HIS A 84 -15.04 -29.50 4.19
C HIS A 84 -13.60 -29.89 4.54
N ASP A 85 -12.69 -29.85 3.55
CA ASP A 85 -11.26 -30.10 3.75
C ASP A 85 -10.48 -28.78 3.80
N ARG A 86 -10.41 -28.20 5.00
CA ARG A 86 -9.68 -26.95 5.23
C ARG A 86 -8.19 -27.02 4.85
N LEU A 87 -7.59 -28.21 4.80
CA LEU A 87 -6.18 -28.35 4.43
C LEU A 87 -6.01 -28.25 2.91
N ALA A 88 -6.88 -28.92 2.15
CA ALA A 88 -6.88 -28.83 0.68
C ALA A 88 -7.21 -27.39 0.24
N GLU A 89 -8.21 -26.75 0.83
CA GLU A 89 -8.56 -25.33 0.58
C GLU A 89 -7.39 -24.41 0.86
N THR A 90 -6.71 -24.59 2.00
CA THR A 90 -5.55 -23.77 2.37
C THR A 90 -4.43 -23.89 1.33
N LYS A 91 -4.13 -25.08 0.82
CA LYS A 91 -3.14 -25.30 -0.25
C LYS A 91 -3.51 -24.59 -1.54
N GLN A 92 -4.78 -24.68 -1.94
CA GLN A 92 -5.29 -24.04 -3.15
C GLN A 92 -5.24 -22.51 -3.05
N LEU A 93 -5.70 -21.96 -1.92
CA LEU A 93 -5.61 -20.52 -1.65
C LEU A 93 -4.16 -20.04 -1.56
N TRP A 94 -3.27 -20.79 -0.91
CA TRP A 94 -1.85 -20.48 -0.87
C TRP A 94 -1.25 -20.35 -2.27
N TYR A 95 -1.56 -21.31 -3.16
CA TYR A 95 -1.10 -21.25 -4.54
C TYR A 95 -1.61 -20.00 -5.27
N LEU A 96 -2.89 -19.64 -5.10
CA LEU A 96 -3.46 -18.42 -5.71
C LEU A 96 -2.88 -17.15 -5.08
N THR A 97 -2.56 -17.18 -3.78
CA THR A 97 -1.92 -16.06 -3.07
C THR A 97 -0.55 -15.72 -3.67
N ILE A 98 0.19 -16.71 -4.19
CA ILE A 98 1.46 -16.44 -4.89
C ILE A 98 1.26 -15.43 -6.01
N TRP A 99 0.24 -15.62 -6.81
CA TRP A 99 -0.04 -14.80 -8.01
C TRP A 99 -0.81 -13.51 -7.67
N GLY A 100 -1.75 -13.59 -6.73
CA GLY A 100 -2.63 -12.47 -6.38
C GLY A 100 -2.07 -11.50 -5.34
N ALA A 101 -1.09 -11.93 -4.53
CA ALA A 101 -0.56 -11.10 -3.44
C ALA A 101 0.97 -11.12 -3.32
N VAL A 102 1.62 -12.30 -3.27
CA VAL A 102 3.09 -12.37 -3.09
C VAL A 102 3.82 -11.68 -4.24
N LEU A 103 3.52 -12.09 -5.48
CA LEU A 103 4.15 -11.51 -6.67
C LEU A 103 3.86 -10.01 -6.80
N PRO A 104 2.60 -9.53 -6.70
CA PRO A 104 2.31 -8.11 -6.66
C PRO A 104 3.04 -7.37 -5.54
N GLY A 105 3.09 -7.92 -4.32
CA GLY A 105 3.80 -7.33 -3.20
C GLY A 105 5.30 -7.17 -3.46
N VAL A 106 5.96 -8.20 -3.99
CA VAL A 106 7.40 -8.14 -4.34
C VAL A 106 7.65 -7.11 -5.44
N LEU A 107 6.82 -7.06 -6.48
CA LEU A 107 6.94 -6.06 -7.55
C LEU A 107 6.71 -4.64 -7.03
N LEU A 108 5.76 -4.45 -6.11
CA LEU A 108 5.53 -3.17 -5.45
C LEU A 108 6.77 -2.72 -4.67
N LEU A 109 7.38 -3.61 -3.88
CA LEU A 109 8.61 -3.30 -3.13
C LEU A 109 9.78 -2.93 -4.05
N LEU A 110 9.93 -3.62 -5.18
CA LEU A 110 10.94 -3.30 -6.18
C LEU A 110 10.70 -1.92 -6.80
N LEU A 111 9.46 -1.58 -7.16
CA LEU A 111 9.13 -0.25 -7.70
C LEU A 111 9.39 0.85 -6.66
N VAL A 112 9.00 0.63 -5.41
CA VAL A 112 9.27 1.59 -4.32
C VAL A 112 10.77 1.75 -4.12
N TYR A 113 11.53 0.66 -4.10
CA TYR A 113 13.00 0.72 -4.03
C TYR A 113 13.57 1.60 -5.13
N PHE A 114 13.23 1.34 -6.39
CA PHE A 114 13.77 2.10 -7.54
C PHE A 114 13.41 3.58 -7.51
N VAL A 115 12.20 3.93 -7.10
CA VAL A 115 11.78 5.34 -7.03
C VAL A 115 12.40 6.02 -5.82
N ALA A 116 12.35 5.40 -4.64
CA ALA A 116 12.88 5.95 -3.39
C ALA A 116 14.40 6.16 -3.47
N ASP A 117 15.13 5.22 -4.06
CA ASP A 117 16.59 5.34 -4.22
C ASP A 117 17.00 6.44 -5.19
N ARG A 118 16.15 6.77 -6.18
CA ARG A 118 16.35 7.91 -7.07
C ARG A 118 16.03 9.26 -6.42
N LEU A 119 15.11 9.27 -5.44
CA LEU A 119 14.79 10.46 -4.65
C LEU A 119 15.84 10.72 -3.55
N GLU A 120 16.31 9.66 -2.89
CA GLU A 120 17.28 9.70 -1.80
C GLU A 120 18.27 8.53 -1.97
N PRO A 121 19.36 8.73 -2.71
CA PRO A 121 20.33 7.67 -3.05
C PRO A 121 20.92 6.98 -1.83
N GLY A 122 20.93 5.65 -1.85
CA GLY A 122 21.44 4.79 -0.79
C GLY A 122 20.44 4.50 0.34
N TYR A 123 19.20 5.01 0.26
CA TYR A 123 18.17 4.78 1.29
C TYR A 123 16.91 4.06 0.77
N GLY A 124 16.82 3.85 -0.55
CA GLY A 124 15.66 3.22 -1.17
C GLY A 124 15.40 1.80 -0.67
N LEU A 125 16.46 1.00 -0.45
CA LEU A 125 16.31 -0.38 0.04
C LEU A 125 15.77 -0.43 1.47
N ALA A 126 16.24 0.46 2.36
CA ALA A 126 15.71 0.56 3.71
C ALA A 126 14.21 0.94 3.71
N ALA A 127 13.82 1.90 2.86
CA ALA A 127 12.42 2.30 2.71
C ALA A 127 11.53 1.15 2.20
N ALA A 128 11.98 0.43 1.15
CA ALA A 128 11.24 -0.69 0.57
C ALA A 128 11.12 -1.87 1.55
N VAL A 129 12.20 -2.22 2.27
CA VAL A 129 12.15 -3.30 3.27
C VAL A 129 11.25 -2.89 4.44
N THR A 130 11.33 -1.64 4.91
CA THR A 130 10.41 -1.15 5.95
C THR A 130 8.95 -1.19 5.50
N LEU A 131 8.65 -0.84 4.26
CA LEU A 131 7.31 -1.04 3.68
C LEU A 131 6.90 -2.51 3.75
N GLY A 132 7.79 -3.43 3.39
CA GLY A 132 7.51 -4.86 3.31
C GLY A 132 7.39 -5.58 4.65
N VAL A 133 8.03 -5.09 5.73
CA VAL A 133 7.99 -5.74 7.05
C VAL A 133 7.26 -4.94 8.12
N GLY A 134 7.27 -3.61 8.01
CA GLY A 134 6.72 -2.68 9.00
C GLY A 134 5.38 -2.06 8.59
N THR A 135 4.71 -2.60 7.58
CA THR A 135 3.36 -2.15 7.18
C THR A 135 2.43 -3.33 6.89
N MET A 136 1.16 -3.04 6.66
CA MET A 136 0.16 -4.06 6.28
C MET A 136 0.56 -4.88 5.03
N VAL A 137 1.56 -4.46 4.27
CA VAL A 137 2.12 -5.27 3.16
C VAL A 137 2.52 -6.65 3.65
N LEU A 138 3.10 -6.78 4.85
CA LEU A 138 3.52 -8.07 5.41
C LEU A 138 2.37 -9.08 5.55
N PRO A 139 1.32 -8.83 6.35
CA PRO A 139 0.22 -9.79 6.48
C PRO A 139 -0.58 -9.95 5.18
N PHE A 140 -0.82 -8.87 4.42
CA PHE A 140 -1.58 -8.98 3.18
C PHE A 140 -0.84 -9.70 2.05
N ALA A 141 0.50 -9.76 2.07
CA ALA A 141 1.26 -10.59 1.15
C ALA A 141 1.05 -12.10 1.39
N THR A 142 0.49 -12.48 2.55
CA THR A 142 0.19 -13.87 2.89
C THR A 142 -1.30 -14.23 2.74
N LEU A 143 -2.15 -13.25 2.36
CA LEU A 143 -3.60 -13.38 2.21
C LEU A 143 -4.03 -13.21 0.76
N PHE A 144 -5.03 -13.95 0.32
CA PHE A 144 -5.58 -13.84 -1.03
C PHE A 144 -6.57 -12.67 -1.13
N PHE A 145 -6.04 -11.44 -1.06
CA PHE A 145 -6.79 -10.19 -1.15
C PHE A 145 -6.37 -9.36 -2.37
N SER A 146 -7.28 -8.52 -2.87
CA SER A 146 -7.06 -7.63 -4.04
C SER A 146 -6.10 -6.48 -3.77
N HIS A 147 -5.95 -6.08 -2.51
CA HIS A 147 -5.34 -4.79 -2.12
C HIS A 147 -3.86 -4.64 -2.51
N LEU A 148 -3.04 -5.71 -2.49
CA LEU A 148 -1.65 -5.60 -2.94
C LEU A 148 -1.53 -5.45 -4.46
N LEU A 149 -2.36 -6.18 -5.21
CA LEU A 149 -2.40 -6.05 -6.66
C LEU A 149 -2.87 -4.65 -7.07
N SER A 150 -3.93 -4.14 -6.46
CA SER A 150 -4.43 -2.79 -6.76
C SER A 150 -3.44 -1.70 -6.35
N SER A 151 -2.80 -1.82 -5.17
CA SER A 151 -1.74 -0.90 -4.73
C SER A 151 -0.53 -0.90 -5.66
N LEU A 152 -0.12 -2.07 -6.16
CA LEU A 152 0.91 -2.18 -7.20
C LEU A 152 0.51 -1.42 -8.45
N LEU A 153 -0.72 -1.59 -8.93
CA LEU A 153 -1.21 -0.95 -10.15
C LEU A 153 -1.28 0.59 -10.00
N VAL A 154 -1.77 1.10 -8.86
CA VAL A 154 -1.77 2.55 -8.57
C VAL A 154 -0.34 3.10 -8.52
N PHE A 155 0.56 2.42 -7.81
CA PHE A 155 1.94 2.89 -7.68
C PHE A 155 2.72 2.75 -9.00
N ALA A 156 2.45 1.72 -9.80
CA ALA A 156 3.03 1.55 -11.12
C ALA A 156 2.55 2.64 -12.09
N ALA A 157 1.28 3.06 -12.03
CA ALA A 157 0.78 4.21 -12.78
C ALA A 157 1.59 5.48 -12.47
N PHE A 158 1.84 5.75 -11.18
CA PHE A 158 2.72 6.84 -10.76
C PHE A 158 4.16 6.65 -11.28
N ALA A 159 4.75 5.47 -11.12
CA ALA A 159 6.13 5.20 -11.53
C ALA A 159 6.33 5.41 -13.03
N VAL A 160 5.34 5.04 -13.86
CA VAL A 160 5.34 5.28 -15.31
C VAL A 160 5.28 6.78 -15.62
N LEU A 161 4.39 7.54 -14.98
CA LEU A 161 4.32 9.01 -15.15
C LEU A 161 5.59 9.70 -14.65
N TRP A 162 6.14 9.23 -13.53
CA TRP A 162 7.38 9.74 -12.95
C TRP A 162 8.58 9.53 -13.88
N ARG A 163 8.67 8.35 -14.50
CA ARG A 163 9.67 8.05 -15.53
C ARG A 163 9.47 8.92 -16.78
N GLU A 164 8.24 9.04 -17.27
CA GLU A 164 7.88 9.84 -18.44
C GLU A 164 8.23 11.31 -18.22
N ARG A 165 7.98 11.84 -17.02
CA ARG A 165 8.31 13.24 -16.69
C ARG A 165 9.79 13.55 -16.78
N ARG A 166 10.67 12.57 -16.57
CA ARG A 166 12.13 12.71 -16.64
C ARG A 166 12.72 12.44 -18.01
N GLY A 167 11.94 11.96 -18.93
CA GLY A 167 12.34 11.65 -20.30
C GLY A 167 11.65 12.52 -21.35
N PRO A 168 11.80 12.20 -22.63
CA PRO A 168 11.04 12.85 -23.70
C PRO A 168 9.54 12.59 -23.51
N PRO A 169 8.66 13.54 -23.90
CA PRO A 169 7.22 13.38 -23.78
C PRO A 169 6.74 12.18 -24.61
N ARG A 170 6.02 11.25 -23.96
CA ARG A 170 5.46 10.05 -24.60
C ARG A 170 4.02 9.83 -24.16
N GLN A 171 3.07 10.17 -25.03
CA GLN A 171 1.64 10.00 -24.76
C GLN A 171 1.26 8.53 -24.50
N SER A 172 1.95 7.57 -25.13
CA SER A 172 1.75 6.14 -24.87
C SER A 172 2.03 5.74 -23.42
N LEU A 173 3.04 6.35 -22.77
CA LEU A 173 3.31 6.11 -21.35
C LEU A 173 2.22 6.72 -20.46
N VAL A 174 1.69 7.90 -20.84
CA VAL A 174 0.58 8.53 -20.10
C VAL A 174 -0.68 7.68 -20.22
N LEU A 175 -0.99 7.17 -21.41
CA LEU A 175 -2.10 6.23 -21.64
C LEU A 175 -1.89 4.92 -20.85
N ALA A 176 -0.68 4.36 -20.86
CA ALA A 176 -0.36 3.16 -20.07
C ALA A 176 -0.53 3.38 -18.56
N ALA A 177 -0.14 4.56 -18.05
CA ALA A 177 -0.36 4.91 -16.66
C ALA A 177 -1.87 5.00 -16.34
N GLY A 178 -2.66 5.60 -17.23
CA GLY A 178 -4.13 5.58 -17.10
C GLY A 178 -4.69 4.16 -17.09
N LEU A 179 -4.23 3.30 -18.01
CA LEU A 179 -4.64 1.89 -18.07
C LEU A 179 -4.39 1.17 -16.73
N LEU A 180 -3.20 1.35 -16.15
CA LEU A 180 -2.86 0.78 -14.84
C LEU A 180 -3.79 1.31 -13.73
N ALA A 181 -4.09 2.61 -13.73
CA ALA A 181 -5.02 3.19 -12.76
C ALA A 181 -6.46 2.67 -12.93
N GLY A 182 -6.93 2.49 -14.17
CA GLY A 182 -8.24 1.88 -14.43
C GLY A 182 -8.30 0.41 -14.02
N LEU A 183 -7.24 -0.35 -14.26
CA LEU A 183 -7.11 -1.73 -13.78
C LEU A 183 -7.07 -1.81 -12.25
N ALA A 184 -6.47 -0.81 -11.56
CA ALA A 184 -6.50 -0.74 -10.10
C ALA A 184 -7.94 -0.61 -9.58
N GLY A 185 -8.74 0.31 -10.13
CA GLY A 185 -10.17 0.44 -9.82
C GLY A 185 -10.98 -0.81 -10.18
N SER A 186 -10.61 -1.53 -11.23
CA SER A 186 -11.20 -2.83 -11.61
C SER A 186 -10.84 -3.94 -10.62
N THR A 187 -9.69 -3.83 -9.95
CA THR A 187 -9.20 -4.80 -8.97
C THR A 187 -9.79 -4.51 -7.58
N ASP A 188 -9.90 -3.25 -7.21
CA ASP A 188 -10.54 -2.81 -5.97
C ASP A 188 -11.20 -1.43 -6.22
N PHE A 189 -12.52 -1.34 -6.11
CA PHE A 189 -13.26 -0.13 -6.49
C PHE A 189 -12.80 1.15 -5.76
N PRO A 190 -12.52 1.14 -4.44
CA PRO A 190 -12.00 2.32 -3.75
C PRO A 190 -10.71 2.88 -4.36
N ASP A 191 -9.91 2.05 -5.03
CA ASP A 191 -8.62 2.41 -5.58
C ASP A 191 -8.71 3.25 -6.87
N ALA A 192 -9.92 3.44 -7.40
CA ALA A 192 -10.19 4.46 -8.40
C ALA A 192 -9.84 5.88 -7.90
N VAL A 193 -10.00 6.14 -6.58
CA VAL A 193 -9.68 7.44 -5.97
C VAL A 193 -8.18 7.73 -5.98
N PRO A 194 -7.30 6.91 -5.38
CA PRO A 194 -5.86 7.13 -5.50
C PRO A 194 -5.38 7.09 -6.95
N GLY A 195 -5.99 6.27 -7.82
CA GLY A 195 -5.72 6.29 -9.26
C GLY A 195 -6.03 7.65 -9.91
N ALA A 196 -7.16 8.26 -9.58
CA ALA A 196 -7.53 9.60 -10.06
C ALA A 196 -6.57 10.67 -9.55
N ILE A 197 -6.15 10.60 -8.28
CA ILE A 197 -5.19 11.54 -7.70
C ILE A 197 -3.83 11.41 -8.38
N VAL A 198 -3.37 10.18 -8.69
CA VAL A 198 -2.17 9.93 -9.51
C VAL A 198 -2.31 10.58 -10.88
N GLY A 199 -3.51 10.59 -11.47
CA GLY A 199 -3.80 11.27 -12.72
C GLY A 199 -3.50 12.77 -12.68
N LEU A 200 -3.66 13.43 -11.53
CA LEU A 200 -3.32 14.86 -11.39
C LEU A 200 -1.82 15.14 -11.58
N TYR A 201 -0.96 14.13 -11.43
CA TYR A 201 0.48 14.30 -11.66
C TYR A 201 0.82 14.65 -13.11
N VAL A 202 -0.08 14.38 -14.07
CA VAL A 202 0.10 14.78 -15.48
C VAL A 202 0.14 16.31 -15.65
N LEU A 203 -0.46 17.05 -14.67
CA LEU A 203 -0.46 18.53 -14.65
C LEU A 203 0.91 19.14 -14.39
N ALA A 204 1.83 18.36 -13.85
CA ALA A 204 3.19 18.80 -13.54
C ALA A 204 4.05 19.02 -14.81
N ARG A 205 3.50 18.84 -16.03
CA ARG A 205 4.15 19.06 -17.32
C ARG A 205 3.23 19.81 -18.29
N GLN A 206 3.78 20.36 -19.36
CA GLN A 206 3.03 21.04 -20.43
C GLN A 206 2.10 20.07 -21.21
N GLU A 207 1.31 20.57 -22.14
CA GLU A 207 0.28 19.82 -22.90
C GLU A 207 -0.78 19.15 -22.01
N ARG A 208 -1.21 19.83 -20.98
CA ARG A 208 -2.07 19.31 -19.90
C ARG A 208 -3.32 18.63 -20.41
N VAL A 209 -4.06 19.28 -21.34
CA VAL A 209 -5.33 18.75 -21.87
C VAL A 209 -5.11 17.42 -22.59
N ARG A 210 -4.12 17.34 -23.48
CA ARG A 210 -3.79 16.14 -24.23
C ARG A 210 -3.36 14.99 -23.29
N ARG A 211 -2.62 15.33 -22.25
CA ARG A 211 -2.14 14.37 -21.25
C ARG A 211 -3.28 13.86 -20.35
N ILE A 212 -4.19 14.77 -19.92
CA ILE A 212 -5.39 14.37 -19.17
C ILE A 212 -6.26 13.45 -20.03
N ALA A 213 -6.47 13.81 -21.31
CA ALA A 213 -7.24 12.98 -22.23
C ALA A 213 -6.60 11.59 -22.44
N ALA A 214 -5.28 11.52 -22.63
CA ALA A 214 -4.56 10.24 -22.76
C ALA A 214 -4.66 9.39 -21.48
N TYR A 215 -4.48 10.00 -20.31
CA TYR A 215 -4.62 9.31 -19.03
C TYR A 215 -6.07 8.80 -18.81
N GLY A 216 -7.05 9.66 -19.06
CA GLY A 216 -8.47 9.32 -18.96
C GLY A 216 -8.87 8.19 -19.91
N ALA A 217 -8.42 8.26 -21.18
CA ALA A 217 -8.66 7.17 -22.15
C ALA A 217 -8.04 5.85 -21.67
N GLY A 218 -6.82 5.89 -21.14
CA GLY A 218 -6.19 4.73 -20.53
C GLY A 218 -7.00 4.20 -19.35
N ALA A 219 -7.45 5.07 -18.44
CA ALA A 219 -8.24 4.67 -17.29
C ALA A 219 -9.58 4.03 -17.68
N LEU A 220 -10.25 4.57 -18.69
CA LEU A 220 -11.46 3.96 -19.25
C LEU A 220 -11.16 2.57 -19.82
N LEU A 221 -10.09 2.41 -20.61
CA LEU A 221 -9.66 1.11 -21.14
C LEU A 221 -9.38 0.10 -20.02
N GLY A 222 -8.72 0.53 -18.92
CA GLY A 222 -8.47 -0.31 -17.74
C GLY A 222 -9.74 -0.68 -16.98
N GLY A 223 -10.79 0.13 -17.08
CA GLY A 223 -12.11 -0.14 -16.52
C GLY A 223 -12.96 -1.14 -17.33
N VAL A 224 -12.68 -1.27 -18.64
CA VAL A 224 -13.47 -2.10 -19.57
C VAL A 224 -13.71 -3.53 -19.06
N PRO A 225 -12.73 -4.28 -18.52
CA PRO A 225 -12.98 -5.63 -18.05
C PRO A 225 -14.10 -5.71 -17.00
N THR A 226 -14.14 -4.75 -16.06
CA THR A 226 -15.21 -4.68 -15.06
C THR A 226 -16.54 -4.28 -15.64
N LEU A 227 -16.57 -3.31 -16.57
CA LEU A 227 -17.79 -2.89 -17.23
C LEU A 227 -18.41 -4.03 -18.06
N LEU A 228 -17.60 -4.81 -18.76
CA LEU A 228 -18.03 -5.99 -19.51
C LEU A 228 -18.51 -7.11 -18.56
N PHE A 229 -17.82 -7.34 -17.46
CA PHE A 229 -18.28 -8.28 -16.44
C PHE A 229 -19.62 -7.88 -15.86
N ASN A 230 -19.81 -6.60 -15.52
CA ASN A 230 -21.08 -6.11 -14.98
C ASN A 230 -22.21 -6.21 -16.00
N LEU A 231 -21.92 -5.91 -17.28
CA LEU A 231 -22.90 -6.09 -18.37
C LEU A 231 -23.32 -7.57 -18.50
N TRP A 232 -22.36 -8.47 -18.46
CA TRP A 232 -22.59 -9.92 -18.52
C TRP A 232 -23.36 -10.43 -17.28
N ALA A 233 -22.97 -9.99 -16.07
CA ALA A 233 -23.54 -10.46 -14.82
C ALA A 233 -24.89 -9.83 -14.49
N PHE A 234 -25.08 -8.54 -14.80
CA PHE A 234 -26.20 -7.74 -14.30
C PHE A 234 -27.03 -7.09 -15.42
N GLY A 235 -26.68 -7.28 -16.70
CA GLY A 235 -27.34 -6.66 -17.84
C GLY A 235 -27.07 -5.16 -18.01
N THR A 236 -26.21 -4.57 -17.17
CA THR A 236 -25.84 -3.14 -17.25
C THR A 236 -24.41 -2.92 -16.76
N PRO A 237 -23.58 -2.10 -17.45
CA PRO A 237 -22.17 -1.94 -17.12
C PRO A 237 -21.93 -1.20 -15.80
N LEU A 238 -22.87 -0.37 -15.33
CA LEU A 238 -22.70 0.48 -14.15
C LEU A 238 -23.30 -0.10 -12.86
N LYS A 239 -23.78 -1.34 -12.88
CA LYS A 239 -24.27 -2.00 -11.68
C LYS A 239 -23.15 -2.82 -11.03
N PHE A 240 -22.71 -2.38 -9.87
CA PHE A 240 -21.66 -3.06 -9.10
C PHE A 240 -22.29 -4.00 -8.07
N GLY A 241 -22.07 -5.30 -8.22
CA GLY A 241 -22.70 -6.33 -7.39
C GLY A 241 -22.45 -6.16 -5.90
N GLY A 242 -21.22 -5.88 -5.48
CA GLY A 242 -20.83 -5.77 -4.07
C GLY A 242 -21.54 -4.67 -3.28
N TYR A 243 -22.06 -3.65 -3.96
CA TYR A 243 -22.67 -2.48 -3.33
C TYR A 243 -24.18 -2.37 -3.53
N ALA A 244 -24.75 -3.12 -4.49
CA ALA A 244 -26.15 -2.97 -4.85
C ALA A 244 -27.11 -3.82 -3.99
N ASN A 245 -26.76 -5.07 -3.68
CA ASN A 245 -27.62 -6.00 -2.94
C ASN A 245 -26.78 -7.02 -2.17
N VAL A 246 -26.28 -6.67 -0.99
CA VAL A 246 -25.56 -7.60 -0.13
C VAL A 246 -26.56 -8.34 0.77
N SER A 247 -26.45 -9.66 0.85
CA SER A 247 -27.36 -10.52 1.61
C SER A 247 -27.21 -10.42 3.14
N LEU A 248 -26.20 -9.71 3.64
CA LEU A 248 -26.01 -9.50 5.07
C LEU A 248 -26.88 -8.34 5.57
N PRO A 249 -27.76 -8.54 6.57
CA PRO A 249 -28.47 -7.46 7.23
C PRO A 249 -27.49 -6.43 7.81
N GLY A 250 -27.76 -5.14 7.68
CA GLY A 250 -26.89 -4.06 8.14
C GLY A 250 -25.88 -3.58 7.09
N VAL A 251 -25.08 -4.46 6.47
CA VAL A 251 -24.11 -4.10 5.43
C VAL A 251 -24.80 -3.58 4.17
N SER A 252 -25.95 -4.15 3.79
CA SER A 252 -26.74 -3.72 2.64
C SER A 252 -27.26 -2.28 2.76
N HIS A 253 -27.69 -1.86 3.94
CA HIS A 253 -28.18 -0.50 4.16
C HIS A 253 -27.05 0.52 4.08
N ALA A 254 -25.90 0.24 4.68
CA ALA A 254 -24.75 1.12 4.67
C ALA A 254 -24.19 1.32 3.25
N ASN A 255 -24.10 0.25 2.46
CA ASN A 255 -23.61 0.34 1.08
C ASN A 255 -24.56 1.06 0.11
N ARG A 256 -25.83 1.23 0.48
CA ARG A 256 -26.84 2.02 -0.29
C ARG A 256 -26.82 3.50 0.08
N ALA A 257 -26.21 3.88 1.22
CA ALA A 257 -26.13 5.26 1.65
C ALA A 257 -25.17 6.05 0.76
N GLY A 258 -25.52 7.27 0.35
CA GLY A 258 -24.68 8.14 -0.46
C GLY A 258 -24.28 7.53 -1.80
N PHE A 259 -23.02 7.73 -2.19
CA PHE A 259 -22.44 7.14 -3.41
C PHE A 259 -21.70 5.84 -3.04
N TYR A 260 -22.36 4.70 -3.19
CA TYR A 260 -21.82 3.37 -2.88
C TYR A 260 -21.24 3.25 -1.45
N GLY A 261 -21.97 3.76 -0.46
CA GLY A 261 -21.53 3.73 0.93
C GLY A 261 -20.64 4.91 1.35
N VAL A 262 -20.25 5.76 0.40
CA VAL A 262 -19.51 6.99 0.69
C VAL A 262 -20.50 8.12 0.95
N THR A 263 -20.43 8.70 2.14
CA THR A 263 -21.30 9.79 2.60
C THR A 263 -20.45 11.04 2.92
N ALA A 264 -20.64 11.65 4.08
CA ALA A 264 -19.78 12.71 4.57
C ALA A 264 -18.65 12.14 5.42
N PRO A 265 -17.42 12.70 5.36
CA PRO A 265 -16.33 12.32 6.26
C PRO A 265 -16.75 12.44 7.73
N SER A 266 -16.43 11.41 8.53
CA SER A 266 -16.76 11.35 9.95
C SER A 266 -15.49 11.43 10.79
N PHE A 267 -15.45 12.35 11.77
CA PHE A 267 -14.34 12.42 12.73
C PHE A 267 -14.16 11.13 13.52
N ARG A 268 -15.26 10.44 13.84
CA ARG A 268 -15.22 9.14 14.50
C ARG A 268 -14.52 8.10 13.63
N ALA A 269 -14.95 7.94 12.37
CA ALA A 269 -14.31 7.02 11.44
C ALA A 269 -12.83 7.38 11.20
N ALA A 270 -12.51 8.66 11.09
CA ALA A 270 -11.13 9.12 10.97
C ALA A 270 -10.27 8.75 12.19
N ALA A 271 -10.80 8.92 13.42
CA ALA A 271 -10.12 8.55 14.64
C ALA A 271 -9.96 7.02 14.77
N GLU A 272 -10.99 6.25 14.42
CA GLU A 272 -10.92 4.78 14.41
C GLU A 272 -9.88 4.28 13.39
N LEU A 273 -9.86 4.84 12.19
CA LEU A 273 -8.86 4.51 11.16
C LEU A 273 -7.42 4.75 11.62
N LEU A 274 -7.20 5.75 12.47
CA LEU A 274 -5.85 6.07 12.98
C LEU A 274 -5.50 5.31 14.26
N PHE A 275 -6.42 5.25 15.22
CA PHE A 275 -6.10 4.96 16.62
C PHE A 275 -6.85 3.76 17.21
N ALA A 276 -7.79 3.13 16.49
CA ALA A 276 -8.37 1.87 16.95
C ALA A 276 -7.28 0.81 17.20
N PRO A 277 -7.55 -0.28 17.93
CA PRO A 277 -6.57 -1.36 18.15
C PRO A 277 -5.91 -1.87 16.86
N ILE A 278 -6.67 -1.92 15.76
CA ILE A 278 -6.16 -2.23 14.41
C ILE A 278 -6.02 -0.98 13.53
N GLY A 279 -5.96 0.20 14.13
CA GLY A 279 -5.81 1.47 13.43
C GLY A 279 -4.43 1.65 12.80
N LEU A 280 -4.38 2.55 11.81
CA LEU A 280 -3.20 2.78 10.98
C LEU A 280 -1.95 3.12 11.81
N LEU A 281 -2.06 4.08 12.75
CA LEU A 281 -0.93 4.54 13.56
C LEU A 281 -0.67 3.65 14.78
N THR A 282 -1.68 2.93 15.24
CA THR A 282 -1.51 1.91 16.29
C THR A 282 -0.64 0.78 15.76
N LEU A 283 -0.92 0.28 14.57
CA LEU A 283 -0.17 -0.83 13.96
C LEU A 283 1.12 -0.38 13.28
N MET A 284 1.11 0.80 12.67
CA MET A 284 2.17 1.28 11.77
C MET A 284 2.62 2.69 12.11
N PRO A 285 3.15 2.95 13.33
CA PRO A 285 3.62 4.29 13.71
C PRO A 285 4.74 4.82 12.79
N VAL A 286 5.41 3.96 12.06
CA VAL A 286 6.41 4.35 11.05
C VAL A 286 5.84 5.24 9.94
N LEU A 287 4.54 5.23 9.71
CA LEU A 287 3.90 6.09 8.71
C LEU A 287 3.93 7.57 9.09
N ILE A 288 4.00 7.90 10.39
CA ILE A 288 4.18 9.27 10.87
C ILE A 288 5.48 9.84 10.30
N ILE A 289 6.57 9.08 10.45
CA ILE A 289 7.88 9.55 9.96
C ILE A 289 7.96 9.49 8.43
N GLY A 290 7.19 8.61 7.78
CA GLY A 290 7.00 8.62 6.34
C GLY A 290 6.36 9.93 5.84
N ALA A 291 5.34 10.43 6.55
CA ALA A 291 4.71 11.72 6.25
C ALA A 291 5.68 12.91 6.49
N VAL A 292 6.46 12.88 7.58
CA VAL A 292 7.56 13.85 7.80
C VAL A 292 8.57 13.79 6.65
N GLY A 293 8.93 12.60 6.19
CA GLY A 293 9.81 12.40 5.06
C GLY A 293 9.27 12.98 3.75
N ALA A 294 7.96 12.95 3.52
CA ALA A 294 7.35 13.61 2.37
C ALA A 294 7.57 15.14 2.40
N VAL A 295 7.51 15.77 3.58
CA VAL A 295 7.88 17.20 3.74
C VAL A 295 9.35 17.42 3.42
N LEU A 296 10.25 16.50 3.81
CA LEU A 296 11.67 16.59 3.45
C LEU A 296 11.88 16.48 1.94
N ILE A 297 11.18 15.55 1.26
CA ILE A 297 11.17 15.43 -0.22
C ILE A 297 10.73 16.74 -0.87
N TYR A 298 9.68 17.40 -0.36
CA TYR A 298 9.21 18.70 -0.84
C TYR A 298 10.32 19.75 -0.76
N ARG A 299 11.01 19.82 0.37
CA ARG A 299 12.10 20.77 0.62
C ARG A 299 13.37 20.48 -0.18
N ASN A 300 13.60 19.24 -0.54
CA ASN A 300 14.67 18.81 -1.45
C ASN A 300 14.38 19.14 -2.94
N GLY A 301 13.26 19.85 -3.22
CA GLY A 301 12.90 20.32 -4.57
C GLY A 301 11.97 19.39 -5.36
N TYR A 302 11.66 18.22 -4.86
CA TYR A 302 10.72 17.25 -5.49
C TYR A 302 9.26 17.59 -5.12
N ARG A 303 8.84 18.83 -5.41
CA ARG A 303 7.54 19.36 -4.96
C ARG A 303 6.36 18.59 -5.51
N ALA A 304 6.39 18.20 -6.79
CA ALA A 304 5.28 17.49 -7.40
C ALA A 304 5.11 16.08 -6.82
N GLU A 305 6.22 15.39 -6.55
CA GLU A 305 6.24 14.08 -5.91
C GLU A 305 5.71 14.16 -4.47
N ALA A 306 6.16 15.15 -3.71
CA ALA A 306 5.71 15.34 -2.33
C ALA A 306 4.22 15.72 -2.26
N LEU A 307 3.74 16.59 -3.14
CA LEU A 307 2.32 16.93 -3.23
C LEU A 307 1.47 15.72 -3.62
N LEU A 308 1.99 14.87 -4.49
CA LEU A 308 1.31 13.62 -4.84
C LEU A 308 1.26 12.66 -3.65
N ILE A 309 2.38 12.45 -2.92
CA ILE A 309 2.40 11.63 -1.70
C ILE A 309 1.33 12.11 -0.71
N GLY A 310 1.32 13.43 -0.42
CA GLY A 310 0.33 14.03 0.46
C GLY A 310 -1.10 13.92 -0.07
N GLY A 311 -1.29 14.15 -1.37
CA GLY A 311 -2.58 14.08 -2.04
C GLY A 311 -3.18 12.67 -2.00
N VAL A 312 -2.38 11.64 -2.32
CA VAL A 312 -2.83 10.24 -2.24
C VAL A 312 -3.13 9.85 -0.79
N ALA A 313 -2.25 10.19 0.16
CA ALA A 313 -2.47 9.87 1.56
C ALA A 313 -3.73 10.56 2.12
N ALA A 314 -3.85 11.86 1.94
CA ALA A 314 -4.99 12.63 2.45
C ALA A 314 -6.29 12.29 1.71
N GLY A 315 -6.26 12.21 0.38
CA GLY A 315 -7.47 11.96 -0.42
C GLY A 315 -8.03 10.56 -0.18
N ASN A 316 -7.17 9.53 -0.13
CA ASN A 316 -7.62 8.19 0.21
C ASN A 316 -8.17 8.14 1.65
N PHE A 317 -7.47 8.75 2.61
CA PHE A 317 -7.91 8.81 4.00
C PHE A 317 -9.27 9.51 4.15
N VAL A 318 -9.48 10.65 3.51
CA VAL A 318 -10.75 11.40 3.56
C VAL A 318 -11.89 10.56 2.99
N VAL A 319 -11.69 9.91 1.84
CA VAL A 319 -12.74 9.08 1.22
C VAL A 319 -13.07 7.88 2.09
N ILE A 320 -12.06 7.20 2.66
CA ILE A 320 -12.33 6.05 3.53
C ILE A 320 -12.94 6.47 4.88
N SER A 321 -12.62 7.66 5.40
CA SER A 321 -13.31 8.21 6.59
C SER A 321 -14.77 8.60 6.32
N ALA A 322 -15.16 8.74 5.06
CA ALA A 322 -16.53 8.95 4.60
C ALA A 322 -17.26 7.64 4.24
N TYR A 323 -16.55 6.51 4.25
CA TYR A 323 -17.12 5.21 3.91
C TYR A 323 -17.84 4.60 5.12
N ASN A 324 -19.15 4.52 5.02
CA ASN A 324 -20.02 3.95 6.05
C ASN A 324 -20.38 2.48 5.78
N GLY A 325 -19.47 1.72 5.25
CA GLY A 325 -19.66 0.32 4.80
C GLY A 325 -20.08 -0.67 5.90
N GLY A 326 -20.92 -0.24 6.78
CA GLY A 326 -21.42 -0.95 7.92
C GLY A 326 -21.53 -0.02 9.12
N ASP A 327 -22.40 -0.32 10.03
CA ASP A 327 -22.49 0.32 11.32
C ASP A 327 -21.08 0.38 11.94
N THR A 328 -20.70 1.52 12.48
CA THR A 328 -19.41 1.75 13.16
C THR A 328 -19.13 0.74 14.29
N ALA A 329 -20.18 0.11 14.84
CA ALA A 329 -20.04 -1.01 15.75
C ALA A 329 -19.41 -2.26 15.12
N THR A 330 -19.35 -2.35 13.78
CA THR A 330 -18.87 -3.53 13.03
C THR A 330 -17.59 -3.31 12.24
N ASN A 331 -16.83 -2.24 12.51
CA ASN A 331 -15.55 -1.94 11.84
C ASN A 331 -15.63 -1.68 10.32
N GLY A 332 -16.70 -1.06 9.83
CA GLY A 332 -16.92 -0.81 8.40
C GLY A 332 -15.77 -0.07 7.71
N ALA A 333 -15.36 1.09 8.23
CA ALA A 333 -14.24 1.87 7.69
C ALA A 333 -12.89 1.15 7.83
N LEU A 334 -12.71 0.33 8.89
CA LEU A 334 -11.51 -0.48 9.09
C LEU A 334 -11.45 -1.69 8.13
N GLY A 335 -12.54 -2.01 7.45
CA GLY A 335 -12.56 -3.12 6.48
C GLY A 335 -12.85 -4.48 7.10
N GLY A 336 -13.46 -4.54 8.31
CA GLY A 336 -13.79 -5.79 9.01
C GLY A 336 -12.59 -6.42 9.74
N GLY A 337 -12.65 -7.71 10.01
CA GLY A 337 -11.63 -8.48 10.73
C GLY A 337 -10.34 -8.70 9.93
N THR A 338 -9.64 -7.63 9.56
CA THR A 338 -8.40 -7.64 8.79
C THR A 338 -7.25 -7.04 9.61
N PRO A 339 -5.98 -7.29 9.23
CA PRO A 339 -4.82 -6.80 9.97
C PRO A 339 -4.56 -5.30 9.78
N GLY A 340 -5.61 -4.48 9.84
CA GLY A 340 -5.55 -3.04 9.71
C GLY A 340 -6.54 -2.48 8.67
N PRO A 341 -6.60 -1.14 8.50
CA PRO A 341 -7.55 -0.47 7.60
C PRO A 341 -7.14 -0.67 6.13
N ARG A 342 -7.49 -1.82 5.58
CA ARG A 342 -7.04 -2.34 4.28
C ARG A 342 -7.29 -1.41 3.10
N PHE A 343 -8.38 -0.63 3.12
CA PHE A 343 -8.70 0.32 2.05
C PHE A 343 -7.73 1.51 1.99
N LEU A 344 -6.88 1.68 3.01
CA LEU A 344 -5.78 2.67 3.00
C LEU A 344 -4.46 2.10 2.47
N MET A 345 -4.43 0.84 2.03
CA MET A 345 -3.20 0.20 1.54
C MET A 345 -2.55 0.94 0.36
N PRO A 346 -3.29 1.50 -0.62
CA PRO A 346 -2.68 2.20 -1.76
C PRO A 346 -1.84 3.43 -1.39
N MET A 347 -2.06 4.03 -0.21
CA MET A 347 -1.23 5.18 0.21
C MET A 347 0.13 4.74 0.78
N LEU A 348 0.28 3.49 1.23
CA LEU A 348 1.49 3.02 1.92
C LEU A 348 2.75 3.13 1.07
N PRO A 349 2.78 2.71 -0.22
CA PRO A 349 3.97 2.82 -1.06
C PRO A 349 4.36 4.29 -1.31
N PHE A 350 3.41 5.22 -1.33
CA PHE A 350 3.71 6.65 -1.46
C PHE A 350 4.34 7.19 -0.18
N LEU A 351 3.81 6.87 1.00
CA LEU A 351 4.41 7.25 2.28
C LEU A 351 5.79 6.60 2.48
N ALA A 352 6.00 5.40 1.93
CA ALA A 352 7.30 4.74 1.96
C ALA A 352 8.39 5.50 1.20
N LEU A 353 8.06 6.28 0.17
CA LEU A 353 9.04 7.17 -0.48
C LEU A 353 9.61 8.17 0.53
N GLY A 354 8.76 8.68 1.44
CA GLY A 354 9.18 9.57 2.52
C GLY A 354 10.14 8.90 3.51
N LEU A 355 10.03 7.59 3.72
CA LEU A 355 10.94 6.87 4.63
C LEU A 355 12.40 6.96 4.18
N ALA A 356 12.70 7.01 2.88
CA ALA A 356 14.06 7.17 2.39
C ALA A 356 14.68 8.49 2.88
N ALA A 357 13.95 9.62 2.77
CA ALA A 357 14.37 10.91 3.29
C ALA A 357 14.46 10.93 4.82
N ALA A 358 13.52 10.24 5.48
CA ALA A 358 13.51 10.11 6.93
C ALA A 358 14.73 9.32 7.44
N TYR A 359 15.07 8.19 6.85
CA TYR A 359 16.30 7.43 7.20
C TYR A 359 17.56 8.25 7.03
N ARG A 360 17.64 9.12 6.04
CA ARG A 360 18.78 10.02 5.84
C ARG A 360 18.91 11.09 6.92
N ARG A 361 17.78 11.64 7.41
CA ARG A 361 17.76 12.82 8.30
C ARG A 361 17.49 12.49 9.77
N LEU A 362 16.71 11.44 10.02
CA LEU A 362 16.21 11.00 11.32
C LEU A 362 16.33 9.47 11.45
N PRO A 363 17.55 8.91 11.31
CA PRO A 363 17.72 7.46 11.21
C PRO A 363 17.23 6.72 12.46
N VAL A 364 17.51 7.23 13.67
CA VAL A 364 17.17 6.57 14.93
C VAL A 364 15.66 6.60 15.16
N THR A 365 15.03 7.75 14.96
CA THR A 365 13.56 7.89 15.06
C THR A 365 12.85 6.98 14.05
N THR A 366 13.34 6.95 12.81
CA THR A 366 12.77 6.11 11.75
C THR A 366 12.91 4.63 12.09
N LEU A 367 14.08 4.21 12.56
CA LEU A 367 14.34 2.83 12.97
C LEU A 367 13.47 2.42 14.17
N ALA A 368 13.36 3.28 15.19
CA ALA A 368 12.55 3.01 16.38
C ALA A 368 11.07 2.76 16.02
N LEU A 369 10.49 3.62 15.19
CA LEU A 369 9.11 3.47 14.73
C LEU A 369 8.93 2.30 13.75
N ALA A 370 9.95 2.01 12.91
CA ALA A 370 9.93 0.83 12.04
C ALA A 370 9.95 -0.47 12.85
N VAL A 371 10.76 -0.56 13.90
CA VAL A 371 10.79 -1.72 14.82
C VAL A 371 9.45 -1.88 15.53
N ALA A 372 8.88 -0.78 16.06
CA ALA A 372 7.57 -0.78 16.68
C ALA A 372 6.49 -1.36 15.76
N SER A 373 6.45 -0.89 14.50
CA SER A 373 5.52 -1.37 13.48
C SER A 373 5.77 -2.84 13.13
N THR A 374 7.04 -3.22 12.93
CA THR A 374 7.43 -4.58 12.50
C THR A 374 7.03 -5.63 13.54
N ILE A 375 7.27 -5.36 14.84
CA ILE A 375 6.93 -6.31 15.91
C ILE A 375 5.44 -6.66 15.85
N GLN A 376 4.56 -5.66 15.76
CA GLN A 376 3.12 -5.91 15.72
C GLN A 376 2.72 -6.73 14.49
N LEU A 377 3.18 -6.32 13.31
CA LEU A 377 2.77 -6.94 12.06
C LEU A 377 3.33 -8.35 11.89
N VAL A 378 4.54 -8.63 12.42
CA VAL A 378 5.08 -10.00 12.49
C VAL A 378 4.22 -10.87 13.40
N VAL A 379 3.87 -10.38 14.61
CA VAL A 379 3.02 -11.13 15.54
C VAL A 379 1.64 -11.40 14.93
N ILE A 380 0.99 -10.40 14.31
CA ILE A 380 -0.28 -10.57 13.61
C ILE A 380 -0.16 -11.62 12.51
N THR A 381 0.87 -11.53 11.67
CA THR A 381 1.07 -12.45 10.55
C THR A 381 1.29 -13.88 11.02
N MET A 382 2.01 -14.06 12.14
CA MET A 382 2.30 -15.38 12.70
C MET A 382 1.10 -16.00 13.43
N THR A 383 0.14 -15.19 13.92
CA THR A 383 -0.95 -15.70 14.77
C THR A 383 -2.29 -15.75 14.04
N SER A 384 -2.87 -14.61 13.71
CA SER A 384 -4.20 -14.52 13.13
C SER A 384 -4.31 -13.30 12.21
N PRO A 385 -3.84 -13.40 10.96
CA PRO A 385 -3.92 -12.28 10.02
C PRO A 385 -5.34 -12.02 9.52
N VAL A 386 -6.27 -12.95 9.73
CA VAL A 386 -7.70 -12.81 9.42
C VAL A 386 -8.49 -12.97 10.71
N ASN A 387 -9.56 -12.18 10.90
CA ASN A 387 -10.39 -12.16 12.10
C ASN A 387 -9.64 -11.69 13.37
N ALA A 388 -8.80 -10.67 13.23
CA ALA A 388 -8.07 -10.03 14.34
C ALA A 388 -8.75 -8.70 14.72
N PRO A 389 -9.87 -8.70 15.49
CA PRO A 389 -10.59 -7.47 15.81
C PRO A 389 -9.97 -6.68 16.96
N ASP A 390 -9.04 -7.27 17.70
CA ASP A 390 -8.46 -6.71 18.92
C ASP A 390 -6.99 -7.09 19.11
N ILE A 391 -6.36 -6.55 20.16
CA ILE A 391 -4.97 -6.84 20.56
C ILE A 391 -4.75 -8.29 21.06
N SER A 392 -5.70 -9.18 20.86
CA SER A 392 -5.62 -10.58 21.30
C SER A 392 -4.53 -11.40 20.61
N TRP A 393 -3.95 -10.90 19.50
CA TRP A 393 -2.82 -11.57 18.83
C TRP A 393 -1.59 -11.71 19.71
N PHE A 394 -1.27 -10.73 20.60
CA PHE A 394 -0.17 -10.88 21.56
C PHE A 394 -0.44 -12.01 22.55
N HIS A 395 -1.66 -12.15 23.04
CA HIS A 395 -2.07 -13.24 23.90
C HIS A 395 -2.04 -14.60 23.16
N THR A 396 -2.46 -14.61 21.89
CA THR A 396 -2.40 -15.78 21.03
C THR A 396 -0.95 -16.18 20.77
N PHE A 397 -0.07 -15.21 20.56
CA PHE A 397 1.37 -15.41 20.41
C PHE A 397 1.99 -15.98 21.69
N ALA A 398 1.67 -15.41 22.85
CA ALA A 398 2.14 -15.89 24.17
C ALA A 398 1.70 -17.34 24.45
N LYS A 399 0.55 -17.76 23.92
CA LYS A 399 0.06 -19.15 24.00
C LYS A 399 0.67 -20.06 22.91
N LEU A 400 1.64 -19.60 22.14
CA LEU A 400 2.29 -20.33 21.05
C LEU A 400 1.30 -20.88 20.00
N LYS A 401 0.17 -20.17 19.80
CA LYS A 401 -0.82 -20.53 18.79
C LYS A 401 -0.48 -19.77 17.51
N PHE A 402 0.08 -20.48 16.54
CA PHE A 402 0.53 -19.90 15.28
C PHE A 402 -0.36 -20.35 14.11
N THR A 403 -0.49 -19.44 13.13
CA THR A 403 -1.09 -19.76 11.84
C THR A 403 -0.23 -20.78 11.09
N ARG A 404 -0.82 -21.46 10.13
CA ARG A 404 -0.13 -22.51 9.37
C ARG A 404 0.96 -21.92 8.48
N THR A 405 2.06 -22.66 8.35
CA THR A 405 3.08 -22.44 7.33
C THR A 405 2.94 -23.51 6.24
N ILE A 406 3.60 -23.30 5.09
CA ILE A 406 3.63 -24.33 4.02
C ILE A 406 4.24 -25.65 4.52
N PHE A 407 5.19 -25.58 5.45
CA PHE A 407 5.81 -26.76 6.06
C PHE A 407 4.90 -27.49 7.06
N PHE A 408 3.79 -26.88 7.49
CA PHE A 408 2.77 -27.56 8.30
C PHE A 408 2.25 -28.83 7.61
N PHE A 409 2.09 -28.78 6.29
CA PHE A 409 1.59 -29.90 5.50
C PHE A 409 2.55 -31.10 5.44
N ALA A 410 3.81 -30.90 5.82
CA ALA A 410 4.82 -31.93 5.98
C ALA A 410 5.12 -32.27 7.45
N GLY A 411 4.35 -31.74 8.40
CA GLY A 411 4.58 -31.92 9.84
C GLY A 411 5.66 -31.02 10.46
N TRP A 412 6.19 -30.05 9.71
CA TRP A 412 7.36 -29.23 10.07
C TRP A 412 7.00 -27.77 10.31
N GLN A 413 5.89 -27.50 11.01
CA GLN A 413 5.37 -26.14 11.28
C GLN A 413 6.44 -25.18 11.80
N TRP A 414 7.25 -25.62 12.79
CA TRP A 414 8.27 -24.78 13.41
C TRP A 414 9.39 -24.38 12.46
N LEU A 415 9.77 -25.28 11.55
CA LEU A 415 10.75 -24.95 10.52
C LEU A 415 10.23 -23.82 9.62
N GLY A 416 8.96 -23.87 9.23
CA GLY A 416 8.35 -22.81 8.45
C GLY A 416 8.37 -21.44 9.16
N LEU A 417 8.09 -21.42 10.47
CA LEU A 417 8.18 -20.21 11.28
C LEU A 417 9.61 -19.70 11.42
N LEU A 418 10.59 -20.58 11.62
CA LEU A 418 12.02 -20.22 11.66
C LEU A 418 12.49 -19.63 10.33
N VAL A 419 12.10 -20.24 9.20
CA VAL A 419 12.42 -19.73 7.86
C VAL A 419 11.76 -18.35 7.65
N PHE A 420 10.51 -18.18 8.06
CA PHE A 420 9.81 -16.90 7.98
C PHE A 420 10.56 -15.79 8.73
N VAL A 421 10.84 -16.00 10.01
CA VAL A 421 11.55 -15.01 10.86
C VAL A 421 12.99 -14.80 10.36
N GLY A 422 13.69 -15.87 9.99
CA GLY A 422 15.05 -15.79 9.45
C GLY A 422 15.13 -15.01 8.13
N ALA A 423 14.15 -15.20 7.25
CA ALA A 423 14.06 -14.48 5.98
C ALA A 423 13.75 -12.99 6.19
N LEU A 424 12.85 -12.64 7.14
CA LEU A 424 12.59 -11.25 7.51
C LEU A 424 13.83 -10.60 8.13
N GLY A 425 14.45 -11.24 9.11
CA GLY A 425 15.67 -10.74 9.76
C GLY A 425 16.82 -10.56 8.79
N GLY A 426 17.00 -11.52 7.87
CA GLY A 426 17.99 -11.42 6.81
C GLY A 426 17.73 -10.28 5.83
N ALA A 427 16.46 -10.05 5.45
CA ALA A 427 16.10 -8.91 4.59
C ALA A 427 16.40 -7.57 5.27
N VAL A 428 16.04 -7.44 6.55
CA VAL A 428 16.34 -6.25 7.36
C VAL A 428 17.85 -6.04 7.47
N ARG A 429 18.62 -7.09 7.81
CA ARG A 429 20.09 -7.02 7.92
C ARG A 429 20.73 -6.57 6.61
N LEU A 430 20.29 -7.14 5.49
CA LEU A 430 20.84 -6.77 4.16
C LEU A 430 20.49 -5.31 3.82
N ALA A 431 19.27 -4.88 4.12
CA ALA A 431 18.85 -3.50 3.90
C ALA A 431 19.73 -2.52 4.68
N PHE A 432 19.98 -2.80 5.98
CA PHE A 432 20.85 -1.97 6.79
C PHE A 432 22.30 -2.01 6.34
N ALA A 433 22.82 -3.16 5.92
CA ALA A 433 24.20 -3.29 5.42
C ALA A 433 24.42 -2.51 4.12
N ALA A 434 23.39 -2.44 3.26
CA ALA A 434 23.45 -1.73 1.98
C ALA A 434 23.07 -0.24 2.08
N THR A 435 22.49 0.19 3.21
CA THR A 435 22.06 1.58 3.40
C THR A 435 23.26 2.47 3.71
N ALA A 436 23.31 3.64 3.09
CA ALA A 436 24.32 4.65 3.38
C ALA A 436 24.29 5.03 4.87
N ARG A 437 25.46 5.19 5.49
CA ARG A 437 25.57 5.52 6.91
C ARG A 437 25.08 6.93 7.18
N PRO A 438 23.94 7.13 7.86
CA PRO A 438 23.43 8.45 8.16
C PRO A 438 24.19 9.07 9.34
N ARG A 439 24.20 10.39 9.42
CA ARG A 439 24.67 11.09 10.61
C ARG A 439 23.58 11.06 11.67
N THR A 440 23.88 10.50 12.83
CA THR A 440 22.98 10.53 13.99
C THR A 440 23.24 11.80 14.82
N SER A 441 22.20 12.36 15.41
CA SER A 441 22.29 13.46 16.37
C SER A 441 21.65 13.06 17.70
N LEU A 442 22.11 13.67 18.79
CA LEU A 442 21.49 13.44 20.11
C LEU A 442 19.97 13.75 20.10
N ARG A 443 19.57 14.75 19.32
CA ARG A 443 18.13 15.09 19.15
C ARG A 443 17.36 13.96 18.47
N ASP A 444 17.92 13.33 17.45
CA ASP A 444 17.29 12.21 16.77
C ASP A 444 17.17 11.00 17.71
N VAL A 445 18.21 10.72 18.50
CA VAL A 445 18.17 9.65 19.52
C VAL A 445 17.08 9.94 20.56
N ALA A 446 17.03 11.15 21.11
CA ALA A 446 16.01 11.53 22.09
C ALA A 446 14.60 11.44 21.49
N THR A 447 14.40 11.93 20.26
CA THR A 447 13.11 11.84 19.57
C THR A 447 12.71 10.38 19.33
N GLY A 448 13.65 9.53 18.92
CA GLY A 448 13.40 8.10 18.70
C GLY A 448 12.98 7.38 19.98
N VAL A 449 13.66 7.63 21.09
CA VAL A 449 13.32 7.05 22.40
C VAL A 449 11.94 7.52 22.87
N LEU A 450 11.65 8.83 22.77
CA LEU A 450 10.36 9.39 23.17
C LEU A 450 9.21 8.88 22.27
N ALA A 451 9.44 8.79 20.95
CA ALA A 451 8.44 8.29 20.03
C ALA A 451 8.13 6.81 20.26
N PHE A 452 9.15 5.98 20.49
CA PHE A 452 8.97 4.56 20.80
C PHE A 452 8.30 4.37 22.15
N GLY A 453 8.75 5.07 23.21
CA GLY A 453 8.16 5.01 24.54
C GLY A 453 6.72 5.50 24.55
N GLY A 454 6.42 6.62 23.88
CA GLY A 454 5.08 7.15 23.72
C GLY A 454 4.15 6.18 22.99
N TRP A 455 4.65 5.55 21.93
CA TRP A 455 3.89 4.52 21.22
C TRP A 455 3.62 3.28 22.10
N LEU A 456 4.59 2.79 22.87
CA LEU A 456 4.39 1.69 23.81
C LEU A 456 3.30 2.04 24.83
N LEU A 457 3.37 3.22 25.44
CA LEU A 457 2.35 3.68 26.37
C LEU A 457 0.97 3.75 25.72
N PHE A 458 0.90 4.22 24.48
CA PHE A 458 -0.33 4.29 23.71
C PHE A 458 -0.91 2.89 23.45
N VAL A 459 -0.11 1.93 22.99
CA VAL A 459 -0.59 0.57 22.69
C VAL A 459 -1.08 -0.16 23.92
N PHE A 460 -0.40 -0.01 25.06
CA PHE A 460 -0.79 -0.71 26.30
C PHE A 460 -1.90 0.00 27.09
N ARG A 461 -2.04 1.31 26.99
CA ARG A 461 -3.01 2.11 27.76
C ARG A 461 -4.05 2.81 26.89
N GLY A 462 -3.72 3.14 25.66
CA GLY A 462 -4.59 3.87 24.75
C GLY A 462 -5.93 3.18 24.48
N PRO A 463 -5.97 1.87 24.17
CA PRO A 463 -7.23 1.17 23.96
C PRO A 463 -8.18 1.22 25.16
N ALA A 464 -7.66 1.21 26.37
CA ALA A 464 -8.47 1.36 27.59
C ALA A 464 -8.97 2.82 27.79
N LEU A 465 -8.21 3.81 27.30
CA LEU A 465 -8.61 5.22 27.31
C LEU A 465 -9.57 5.57 26.17
N LEU A 466 -9.51 4.79 25.08
CA LEU A 466 -10.31 4.94 23.87
C LEU A 466 -11.48 3.94 23.84
N ASP A 467 -11.92 3.46 24.99
CA ASP A 467 -13.11 2.63 25.11
C ASP A 467 -14.27 3.24 24.29
N SER A 468 -15.16 2.40 23.79
CA SER A 468 -16.23 2.72 22.84
C SER A 468 -17.03 3.99 23.19
N HIS A 469 -17.13 4.31 24.48
CA HIS A 469 -17.75 5.54 24.98
C HIS A 469 -16.90 6.81 24.79
N ALA A 470 -15.57 6.72 24.84
CA ALA A 470 -14.68 7.86 24.65
C ALA A 470 -14.55 8.21 23.16
N LEU A 471 -14.53 7.21 22.26
CA LEU A 471 -14.57 7.44 20.80
C LEU A 471 -15.93 7.98 20.33
N ALA A 472 -17.03 7.66 21.04
CA ALA A 472 -18.33 8.25 20.78
C ALA A 472 -18.38 9.76 21.07
N ASN A 473 -17.53 10.27 21.97
CA ASN A 473 -17.36 11.69 22.20
C ASN A 473 -16.39 12.27 21.16
N GLY A 474 -16.92 12.79 20.05
CA GLY A 474 -16.13 13.39 18.96
C GLY A 474 -15.06 14.41 19.38
N ALA A 475 -15.16 14.96 20.60
CA ALA A 475 -14.17 15.86 21.20
C ALA A 475 -12.81 15.18 21.45
N VAL A 476 -12.77 13.91 21.91
CA VAL A 476 -11.52 13.19 22.15
C VAL A 476 -10.87 12.81 20.83
N ALA A 477 -11.67 12.39 19.85
CA ALA A 477 -11.17 12.10 18.50
C ALA A 477 -10.59 13.35 17.83
N ALA A 478 -11.27 14.50 17.93
CA ALA A 478 -10.77 15.78 17.42
C ALA A 478 -9.49 16.21 18.14
N PHE A 479 -9.40 16.03 19.45
CA PHE A 479 -8.20 16.35 20.23
C PHE A 479 -7.00 15.49 19.82
N LEU A 480 -7.16 14.17 19.68
CA LEU A 480 -6.09 13.26 19.25
C LEU A 480 -5.63 13.55 17.81
N PHE A 481 -6.57 13.89 16.93
CA PHE A 481 -6.26 14.29 15.57
C PHE A 481 -5.51 15.63 15.54
N ALA A 482 -5.99 16.65 16.27
CA ALA A 482 -5.33 17.95 16.38
C ALA A 482 -3.95 17.83 17.05
N ALA A 483 -3.82 17.02 18.11
CA ALA A 483 -2.54 16.77 18.76
C ALA A 483 -1.54 16.06 17.83
N SER A 484 -2.00 15.10 17.03
CA SER A 484 -1.16 14.44 16.02
C SER A 484 -0.70 15.39 14.93
N LEU A 485 -1.61 16.25 14.42
CA LEU A 485 -1.27 17.31 13.46
C LEU A 485 -0.32 18.35 14.07
N ALA A 486 -0.55 18.76 15.31
CA ALA A 486 0.29 19.70 16.02
C ALA A 486 1.70 19.14 16.27
N LEU A 487 1.83 17.84 16.61
CA LEU A 487 3.11 17.16 16.71
C LEU A 487 3.83 17.13 15.37
N VAL A 488 3.15 16.75 14.29
CA VAL A 488 3.72 16.77 12.94
C VAL A 488 4.14 18.19 12.56
N ALA A 489 3.29 19.19 12.79
CA ALA A 489 3.58 20.60 12.50
C ALA A 489 4.71 21.16 13.37
N ALA A 490 4.77 20.82 14.67
CA ALA A 490 5.79 21.31 15.59
C ALA A 490 7.17 20.70 15.30
N PHE A 491 7.21 19.45 14.87
CA PHE A 491 8.46 18.77 14.56
C PHE A 491 8.95 19.01 13.13
N ALA A 492 8.05 19.20 12.16
CA ALA A 492 8.40 19.47 10.77
C ALA A 492 9.33 20.69 10.55
N PRO A 493 9.12 21.86 11.20
CA PRO A 493 9.99 23.03 11.00
C PRO A 493 11.34 22.94 11.73
N ARG A 494 11.40 22.28 12.88
CA ARG A 494 12.63 22.19 13.71
C ARG A 494 13.62 21.14 13.22
N ILE A 495 13.14 20.18 12.48
CA ILE A 495 13.92 19.09 11.86
C ILE A 495 14.63 19.60 10.61
N VAL A 496 14.18 20.71 10.02
CA VAL A 496 14.65 21.21 8.75
C VAL A 496 15.30 22.57 8.96
N GLY A 497 16.60 22.58 9.06
CA GLY A 497 17.39 23.80 8.88
C GLY A 497 17.09 24.44 7.51
N PRO A 498 17.38 25.74 7.32
CA PRO A 498 17.17 26.43 6.06
C PRO A 498 17.80 25.62 4.91
N PRO A 499 17.21 25.64 3.71
CA PRO A 499 17.81 24.99 2.55
C PRO A 499 19.25 25.49 2.44
N ARG A 500 20.20 24.57 2.33
CA ARG A 500 21.57 24.96 1.94
C ARG A 500 21.41 25.67 0.62
N GLY A 501 21.72 26.99 0.63
CA GLY A 501 21.98 27.71 -0.59
C GLY A 501 22.97 26.88 -1.40
N THR A 502 22.74 26.71 -2.66
CA THR A 502 23.75 26.31 -3.61
C THR A 502 24.93 27.25 -3.33
N ASP A 503 25.97 26.74 -2.69
CA ASP A 503 27.24 27.44 -2.62
C ASP A 503 27.70 27.60 -4.07
N GLY A 504 27.28 28.69 -4.66
CA GLY A 504 27.91 29.25 -5.84
C GLY A 504 29.33 29.56 -5.42
N GLY A 505 30.25 28.78 -5.90
CA GLY A 505 31.66 29.02 -5.71
C GLY A 505 32.02 30.41 -6.25
N SER A 506 32.00 31.43 -5.39
CA SER A 506 32.74 32.63 -5.61
C SER A 506 34.16 32.38 -5.16
N THR A 507 34.97 31.84 -6.01
CA THR A 507 36.40 32.01 -5.95
C THR A 507 36.69 33.49 -6.15
N THR A 508 36.78 34.25 -5.08
CA THR A 508 37.48 35.53 -5.04
C THR A 508 38.97 35.24 -5.20
N ALA A 509 39.42 35.20 -6.44
CA ALA A 509 40.83 35.31 -6.74
C ALA A 509 41.26 36.74 -6.43
N GLY A 510 42.13 36.89 -5.41
CA GLY A 510 42.80 38.13 -5.06
C GLY A 510 43.64 38.66 -6.22
N SER A 511 43.42 39.92 -6.51
CA SER A 511 44.25 40.72 -7.39
C SER A 511 45.68 40.84 -6.84
N SER A 512 46.67 40.39 -7.57
CA SER A 512 48.04 40.93 -7.49
C SER A 512 48.45 41.35 -8.89
N LEU A 513 48.63 42.68 -9.03
CA LEU A 513 49.29 43.37 -10.12
C LEU A 513 50.67 42.75 -10.44
N HIS A 514 50.93 42.44 -11.71
CA HIS A 514 52.22 42.70 -12.31
C HIS A 514 52.08 43.02 -13.79
N ARG A 515 52.56 44.21 -14.16
CA ARG A 515 52.79 44.70 -15.53
C ARG A 515 53.91 43.86 -16.17
N GLY A 516 53.77 43.58 -17.44
CA GLY A 516 54.86 43.09 -18.28
C GLY A 516 54.40 43.04 -19.74
N GLN A 517 54.96 43.91 -20.53
CA GLN A 517 54.73 44.19 -21.93
C GLN A 517 55.24 43.09 -22.88
N VAL A 518 54.72 43.17 -24.16
CA VAL A 518 55.36 42.98 -25.46
C VAL A 518 55.29 41.58 -26.08
N GLY A 519 54.79 41.50 -27.30
CA GLY A 519 55.20 40.54 -28.28
C GLY A 519 54.15 40.07 -29.27
N SER A 520 54.10 40.79 -30.40
CA SER A 520 53.43 40.45 -31.67
C SER A 520 53.91 39.15 -32.30
N ALA A 521 53.04 38.42 -33.06
CA ALA A 521 53.23 37.83 -34.37
C ALA A 521 52.07 36.85 -34.67
N VAL A 522 51.18 37.17 -35.56
CA VAL A 522 51.09 36.82 -36.99
C VAL A 522 51.36 35.33 -37.29
N GLY A 523 50.35 34.64 -37.81
CA GLY A 523 50.51 33.33 -38.42
C GLY A 523 49.18 32.69 -38.77
N SER A 524 48.61 33.09 -39.95
CA SER A 524 47.59 32.40 -40.72
C SER A 524 48.11 31.01 -41.20
N TRP A 525 47.20 30.05 -41.41
CA TRP A 525 47.13 29.19 -42.59
C TRP A 525 46.02 28.15 -42.47
N HIS A 526 45.05 28.30 -43.38
CA HIS A 526 44.44 27.37 -44.34
C HIS A 526 44.13 25.89 -44.01
N ARG A 527 42.84 25.56 -44.15
CA ARG A 527 42.19 24.57 -45.06
C ARG A 527 42.87 23.21 -45.31
N THR A 528 42.03 22.20 -45.19
CA THR A 528 41.50 21.28 -46.25
C THR A 528 40.73 20.17 -45.55
N GLU A 529 39.45 19.98 -45.83
CA GLU A 529 38.78 19.00 -46.73
C GLU A 529 39.40 17.59 -46.71
N SER A 530 38.68 16.53 -46.32
CA SER A 530 37.80 15.69 -47.12
C SER A 530 37.56 14.33 -46.48
N ALA A 531 36.34 13.92 -46.48
CA ALA A 531 35.73 12.67 -46.90
C ALA A 531 36.35 11.30 -46.45
N ARG A 532 35.64 10.57 -45.62
CA ARG A 532 34.99 9.30 -45.98
C ARG A 532 33.95 8.94 -44.98
#